data_e58bb069e1dfe80a932ed3863e2adb89
#
_entry.id   e58bb069e1dfe80a932ed3863e2adb89
#
_cell.length_a   1.000
_cell.length_b   1.000
_cell.length_c   1.000
_cell.angle_alpha   90.00
_cell.angle_beta   90.00
_cell.angle_gamma   90.00
#
_symmetry.space_group_name_H-M   'P 1'
#
loop_
_entity.id
_entity.type
_entity.pdbx_description
1 polymer ?
#
loop_
_entity_poly.entity_id
_entity_poly.type
_entity_poly.pdbx_seq_one_letter_code
_entity_poly.pdbx_strand_id
1 'polypeptide(L)'
;MEKIKKLNLKGHLLTAISYLIPIVCGAGFLIAIGMAFGGTSQGTLVQGEFSFFDALATMGGAGLGLLPVVIATGISYSIAGKPGIAPGFIIGLTANAIGAGFIGGILGGYLAGYLVLAILKYFKVPNWAKGLMPTLIIPFVASFIGGLVMVYVIGAPVAAFTSLLTNFLDGLGNSSLLIFGGVIGLLSGVDYGGPINKTVFAFVLTMQAEGVNGPITALQLVNTATPIG
;
A
#
# COMPACT_ATOMS: atom_id res chain seq x y z
N MET A 1 -21.21 3.38 26.02
CA MET A 1 -20.85 2.10 25.35
C MET A 1 -21.04 2.32 23.85
N GLU A 2 -20.02 2.79 23.18
CA GLU A 2 -20.02 2.97 21.74
C GLU A 2 -20.01 1.57 21.11
N LYS A 3 -21.07 1.27 20.37
CA LYS A 3 -21.17 0.03 19.58
C LYS A 3 -19.85 -0.17 18.84
N ILE A 4 -19.23 -1.33 19.04
CA ILE A 4 -18.14 -1.80 18.19
C ILE A 4 -18.56 -1.48 16.75
N LYS A 5 -17.97 -0.46 16.15
CA LYS A 5 -18.19 -0.15 14.74
C LYS A 5 -18.05 -1.47 14.01
N LYS A 6 -19.14 -1.96 13.39
CA LYS A 6 -19.12 -3.20 12.60
C LYS A 6 -17.81 -3.26 11.84
N LEU A 7 -17.13 -4.41 11.87
CA LEU A 7 -15.88 -4.65 11.15
C LEU A 7 -16.06 -4.18 9.69
N ASN A 8 -15.80 -2.91 9.44
CA ASN A 8 -15.98 -2.30 8.13
C ASN A 8 -14.66 -2.36 7.36
N LEU A 9 -14.15 -3.60 7.19
CA LEU A 9 -12.88 -3.84 6.51
C LEU A 9 -12.82 -3.12 5.16
N LYS A 10 -13.88 -3.28 4.35
CA LYS A 10 -13.97 -2.60 3.04
C LYS A 10 -13.88 -1.08 3.18
N GLY A 11 -14.55 -0.47 4.14
CA GLY A 11 -14.52 0.98 4.35
C GLY A 11 -13.12 1.49 4.71
N HIS A 12 -12.41 0.79 5.61
CA HIS A 12 -11.05 1.14 6.00
C HIS A 12 -10.07 1.00 4.85
N LEU A 13 -10.18 -0.07 4.05
CA LEU A 13 -9.38 -0.27 2.85
C LEU A 13 -9.61 0.85 1.82
N LEU A 14 -10.87 1.15 1.49
CA LEU A 14 -11.20 2.21 0.53
C LEU A 14 -10.72 3.59 0.98
N THR A 15 -10.79 3.88 2.28
CA THR A 15 -10.22 5.11 2.85
C THR A 15 -8.71 5.16 2.65
N ALA A 16 -8.00 4.08 2.94
CA ALA A 16 -6.55 4.01 2.75
C ALA A 16 -6.14 4.14 1.28
N ILE A 17 -6.89 3.53 0.36
CA ILE A 17 -6.67 3.67 -1.09
C ILE A 17 -6.81 5.12 -1.53
N SER A 18 -7.74 5.88 -0.96
CA SER A 18 -7.89 7.31 -1.28
C SER A 18 -6.66 8.13 -0.91
N TYR A 19 -5.86 7.70 0.06
CA TYR A 19 -4.56 8.30 0.39
C TYR A 19 -3.43 7.86 -0.55
N LEU A 20 -3.55 6.66 -1.14
CA LEU A 20 -2.56 6.15 -2.10
C LEU A 20 -2.60 6.91 -3.43
N ILE A 21 -3.78 7.27 -3.92
CA ILE A 21 -3.96 7.87 -5.25
C ILE A 21 -3.04 9.07 -5.48
N PRO A 22 -3.01 10.12 -4.63
CA PRO A 22 -2.12 11.26 -4.86
C PRO A 22 -0.64 10.90 -4.76
N ILE A 23 -0.26 9.90 -3.94
CA ILE A 23 1.12 9.45 -3.83
C ILE A 23 1.56 8.76 -5.12
N VAL A 24 0.73 7.85 -5.64
CA VAL A 24 1.00 7.16 -6.91
C VAL A 24 1.07 8.14 -8.07
N CYS A 25 0.14 9.11 -8.15
CA CYS A 25 0.17 10.14 -9.17
C CYS A 25 1.45 10.97 -9.08
N GLY A 26 1.79 11.49 -7.90
CA GLY A 26 3.00 12.29 -7.71
C GLY A 26 4.28 11.52 -8.03
N ALA A 27 4.42 10.32 -7.49
CA ALA A 27 5.56 9.45 -7.74
C ALA A 27 5.65 9.03 -9.22
N GLY A 28 4.51 8.70 -9.84
CA GLY A 28 4.43 8.35 -11.25
C GLY A 28 4.86 9.49 -12.17
N PHE A 29 4.44 10.73 -11.90
CA PHE A 29 4.89 11.91 -12.65
C PHE A 29 6.40 12.14 -12.52
N LEU A 30 6.96 11.98 -11.32
CA LEU A 30 8.40 12.10 -11.11
C LEU A 30 9.18 11.07 -11.93
N ILE A 31 8.74 9.80 -11.93
CA ILE A 31 9.34 8.76 -12.77
C ILE A 31 9.19 9.10 -14.25
N ALA A 32 7.99 9.46 -14.69
CA ALA A 32 7.71 9.73 -16.09
C ALA A 32 8.58 10.87 -16.63
N ILE A 33 8.68 11.98 -15.91
CA ILE A 33 9.54 13.11 -16.27
C ILE A 33 11.01 12.68 -16.25
N GLY A 34 11.46 12.04 -15.17
CA GLY A 34 12.85 11.59 -15.06
C GLY A 34 13.25 10.69 -16.23
N MET A 35 12.48 9.64 -16.51
CA MET A 35 12.78 8.69 -17.59
C MET A 35 12.61 9.27 -18.99
N ALA A 36 11.65 10.18 -19.21
CA ALA A 36 11.44 10.84 -20.51
C ALA A 36 12.67 11.66 -20.96
N PHE A 37 13.43 12.19 -20.02
CA PHE A 37 14.66 12.93 -20.27
C PHE A 37 15.94 12.13 -20.02
N GLY A 38 15.84 10.80 -20.07
CA GLY A 38 16.99 9.87 -20.02
C GLY A 38 17.48 9.52 -18.63
N GLY A 39 16.76 9.90 -17.58
CA GLY A 39 17.07 9.48 -16.20
C GLY A 39 16.71 8.01 -15.93
N THR A 40 17.38 7.43 -14.96
CA THR A 40 17.17 6.06 -14.50
C THR A 40 16.85 6.03 -13.01
N SER A 41 15.92 5.16 -12.61
CA SER A 41 15.64 4.95 -11.20
C SER A 41 16.74 4.10 -10.57
N GLN A 42 17.48 4.68 -9.64
CA GLN A 42 18.58 4.03 -8.93
C GLN A 42 18.16 3.69 -7.49
N GLY A 43 18.72 2.65 -6.92
CA GLY A 43 18.42 2.26 -5.53
C GLY A 43 18.90 3.30 -4.51
N THR A 44 20.06 3.91 -4.77
CA THR A 44 20.68 4.98 -3.96
C THR A 44 21.28 6.04 -4.86
N LEU A 45 21.17 7.29 -4.47
CA LEU A 45 21.80 8.41 -5.16
C LEU A 45 23.15 8.72 -4.51
N VAL A 46 24.25 8.46 -5.23
CA VAL A 46 25.60 8.80 -4.79
C VAL A 46 25.92 10.22 -5.26
N GLN A 47 26.29 11.10 -4.36
CA GLN A 47 26.62 12.49 -4.67
C GLN A 47 27.71 12.60 -5.76
N GLY A 48 27.38 13.32 -6.83
CA GLY A 48 28.26 13.52 -7.99
C GLY A 48 28.16 12.45 -9.10
N GLU A 49 27.37 11.38 -8.90
CA GLU A 49 27.23 10.29 -9.86
C GLU A 49 25.83 10.22 -10.51
N PHE A 50 24.95 11.17 -10.24
CA PHE A 50 23.58 11.16 -10.77
C PHE A 50 23.22 12.50 -11.42
N SER A 51 22.39 12.44 -12.47
CA SER A 51 21.77 13.61 -13.10
C SER A 51 20.53 14.07 -12.33
N PHE A 52 20.06 15.30 -12.63
CA PHE A 52 18.78 15.76 -12.11
C PHE A 52 17.61 14.82 -12.47
N PHE A 53 17.62 14.23 -13.64
CA PHE A 53 16.58 13.32 -14.11
C PHE A 53 16.65 11.94 -13.43
N ASP A 54 17.85 11.46 -13.09
CA ASP A 54 18.03 10.25 -12.24
C ASP A 54 17.44 10.49 -10.85
N ALA A 55 17.67 11.68 -10.28
CA ALA A 55 17.10 12.04 -8.99
C ALA A 55 15.57 12.01 -9.03
N LEU A 56 14.94 12.61 -10.07
CA LEU A 56 13.47 12.55 -10.22
C LEU A 56 12.95 11.13 -10.34
N ALA A 57 13.55 10.32 -11.21
CA ALA A 57 13.15 8.93 -11.41
C ALA A 57 13.31 8.09 -10.12
N THR A 58 14.41 8.30 -9.39
CA THR A 58 14.69 7.60 -8.12
C THR A 58 13.72 8.02 -7.00
N MET A 59 13.42 9.33 -6.86
CA MET A 59 12.44 9.81 -5.88
C MET A 59 11.05 9.21 -6.13
N GLY A 60 10.63 9.17 -7.39
CA GLY A 60 9.37 8.55 -7.76
C GLY A 60 9.37 7.03 -7.51
N GLY A 61 10.45 6.33 -7.87
CA GLY A 61 10.63 4.91 -7.61
C GLY A 61 10.57 4.57 -6.11
N ALA A 62 11.25 5.35 -5.28
CA ALA A 62 11.19 5.21 -3.83
C ALA A 62 9.77 5.43 -3.28
N GLY A 63 9.04 6.42 -3.83
CA GLY A 63 7.65 6.67 -3.46
C GLY A 63 6.73 5.47 -3.76
N LEU A 64 6.86 4.85 -4.94
CA LEU A 64 6.10 3.65 -5.30
C LEU A 64 6.54 2.43 -4.48
N GLY A 65 7.83 2.27 -4.20
CA GLY A 65 8.36 1.19 -3.37
C GLY A 65 7.85 1.19 -1.93
N LEU A 66 7.34 2.33 -1.44
CA LEU A 66 6.76 2.47 -0.11
C LEU A 66 5.23 2.30 -0.06
N LEU A 67 4.57 1.93 -1.17
CA LEU A 67 3.11 1.71 -1.18
C LEU A 67 2.62 0.72 -0.12
N PRO A 68 3.32 -0.41 0.19
CA PRO A 68 2.94 -1.29 1.30
C PRO A 68 2.90 -0.58 2.65
N VAL A 69 3.81 0.36 2.88
CA VAL A 69 3.88 1.15 4.12
C VAL A 69 2.75 2.16 4.19
N VAL A 70 2.46 2.82 3.08
CA VAL A 70 1.38 3.82 2.99
C VAL A 70 0.01 3.18 3.21
N ILE A 71 -0.25 2.03 2.57
CA ILE A 71 -1.55 1.34 2.74
C ILE A 71 -1.71 0.84 4.18
N ALA A 72 -0.67 0.27 4.78
CA ALA A 72 -0.71 -0.19 6.17
C ALA A 72 -0.98 0.96 7.14
N THR A 73 -0.28 2.09 6.96
CA THR A 73 -0.48 3.30 7.75
C THR A 73 -1.88 3.87 7.59
N GLY A 74 -2.37 3.94 6.35
CA GLY A 74 -3.71 4.44 6.03
C GLY A 74 -4.84 3.60 6.63
N ILE A 75 -4.76 2.28 6.54
CA ILE A 75 -5.72 1.36 7.16
C ILE A 75 -5.70 1.50 8.69
N SER A 76 -4.51 1.46 9.29
CA SER A 76 -4.34 1.58 10.74
C SER A 76 -4.85 2.93 11.26
N TYR A 77 -4.59 4.02 10.53
CA TYR A 77 -5.15 5.34 10.83
C TYR A 77 -6.67 5.37 10.72
N SER A 78 -7.23 4.76 9.66
CA SER A 78 -8.68 4.70 9.47
C SER A 78 -9.39 3.94 10.60
N ILE A 79 -8.73 2.95 11.21
CA ILE A 79 -9.27 2.13 12.31
C ILE A 79 -9.10 2.83 13.66
N ALA A 80 -7.87 3.27 13.98
CA ALA A 80 -7.48 3.70 15.33
C ALA A 80 -7.19 5.21 15.44
N GLY A 81 -7.28 5.96 14.34
CA GLY A 81 -6.93 7.37 14.31
C GLY A 81 -5.42 7.62 14.47
N LYS A 82 -5.06 8.78 15.02
CA LYS A 82 -3.65 9.19 15.19
C LYS A 82 -2.74 8.15 15.87
N PRO A 83 -3.17 7.45 16.94
CA PRO A 83 -2.35 6.41 17.57
C PRO A 83 -1.99 5.24 16.64
N GLY A 84 -2.76 5.01 15.59
CA GLY A 84 -2.51 3.94 14.60
C GLY A 84 -1.40 4.25 13.60
N ILE A 85 -0.99 5.52 13.45
CA ILE A 85 -0.02 5.92 12.41
C ILE A 85 1.32 5.21 12.60
N ALA A 86 1.95 5.33 13.75
CA ALA A 86 3.28 4.77 14.00
C ALA A 86 3.32 3.24 13.91
N PRO A 87 2.39 2.48 14.55
CA PRO A 87 2.34 1.03 14.38
C PRO A 87 2.06 0.61 12.94
N GLY A 88 1.13 1.27 12.25
CA GLY A 88 0.83 0.99 10.85
C GLY A 88 2.05 1.19 9.95
N PHE A 89 2.81 2.26 10.16
CA PHE A 89 4.03 2.55 9.44
C PHE A 89 5.11 1.46 9.68
N ILE A 90 5.38 1.13 10.94
CA ILE A 90 6.43 0.16 11.30
C ILE A 90 6.08 -1.25 10.80
N ILE A 91 4.82 -1.69 10.97
CA ILE A 91 4.38 -3.01 10.51
C ILE A 91 4.34 -3.04 8.97
N GLY A 92 3.98 -1.93 8.31
CA GLY A 92 4.06 -1.80 6.86
C GLY A 92 5.50 -1.90 6.34
N LEU A 93 6.47 -1.25 7.01
CA LEU A 93 7.89 -1.42 6.69
C LEU A 93 8.35 -2.86 6.88
N THR A 94 7.90 -3.53 7.95
CA THR A 94 8.19 -4.93 8.19
C THR A 94 7.65 -5.81 7.06
N ALA A 95 6.39 -5.59 6.63
CA ALA A 95 5.79 -6.30 5.52
C ALA A 95 6.59 -6.12 4.22
N ASN A 96 7.05 -4.91 3.95
CA ASN A 96 7.89 -4.62 2.78
C ASN A 96 9.25 -5.33 2.88
N ALA A 97 9.90 -5.27 4.03
CA ALA A 97 11.23 -5.85 4.26
C ALA A 97 11.26 -7.38 4.13
N ILE A 98 10.17 -8.07 4.47
CA ILE A 98 10.07 -9.55 4.38
C ILE A 98 9.51 -10.04 3.03
N GLY A 99 9.34 -9.14 2.05
CA GLY A 99 8.80 -9.51 0.73
C GLY A 99 7.32 -9.88 0.72
N ALA A 100 6.56 -9.53 1.77
CA ALA A 100 5.11 -9.72 1.79
C ALA A 100 4.35 -8.67 0.95
N GLY A 101 5.05 -7.67 0.45
CA GLY A 101 4.60 -6.68 -0.50
C GLY A 101 3.35 -5.91 -0.09
N PHE A 102 2.57 -5.49 -1.07
CA PHE A 102 1.37 -4.68 -0.85
C PHE A 102 0.27 -5.45 -0.09
N ILE A 103 0.12 -6.75 -0.36
CA ILE A 103 -0.85 -7.61 0.35
C ILE A 103 -0.48 -7.71 1.83
N GLY A 104 0.82 -7.89 2.12
CA GLY A 104 1.33 -7.83 3.49
C GLY A 104 1.07 -6.49 4.15
N GLY A 105 1.19 -5.38 3.42
CA GLY A 105 0.85 -4.04 3.88
C GLY A 105 -0.63 -3.90 4.28
N ILE A 106 -1.55 -4.44 3.48
CA ILE A 106 -2.99 -4.46 3.80
C ILE A 106 -3.24 -5.21 5.11
N LEU A 107 -2.75 -6.45 5.21
CA LEU A 107 -2.93 -7.28 6.41
C LEU A 107 -2.25 -6.67 7.63
N GLY A 108 -1.03 -6.14 7.46
CA GLY A 108 -0.29 -5.42 8.49
C GLY A 108 -1.02 -4.19 9.00
N GLY A 109 -1.68 -3.44 8.11
CA GLY A 109 -2.48 -2.28 8.47
C GLY A 109 -3.70 -2.62 9.34
N TYR A 110 -4.42 -3.69 9.01
CA TYR A 110 -5.49 -4.21 9.86
C TYR A 110 -4.97 -4.69 11.20
N LEU A 111 -3.89 -5.49 11.19
CA LEU A 111 -3.26 -5.97 12.42
C LEU A 111 -2.88 -4.81 13.33
N ALA A 112 -2.18 -3.79 12.79
CA ALA A 112 -1.78 -2.60 13.54
C ALA A 112 -2.98 -1.86 14.13
N GLY A 113 -3.99 -1.54 13.30
CA GLY A 113 -5.15 -0.79 13.74
C GLY A 113 -5.95 -1.47 14.85
N TYR A 114 -6.21 -2.78 14.71
CA TYR A 114 -6.95 -3.53 15.73
C TYR A 114 -6.12 -3.79 16.98
N LEU A 115 -4.80 -3.99 16.87
CA LEU A 115 -3.92 -4.05 18.04
C LEU A 115 -3.94 -2.75 18.85
N VAL A 116 -3.89 -1.60 18.18
CA VAL A 116 -4.00 -0.29 18.84
C VAL A 116 -5.34 -0.16 19.57
N LEU A 117 -6.46 -0.53 18.93
CA LEU A 117 -7.77 -0.51 19.61
C LEU A 117 -7.81 -1.45 20.81
N ALA A 118 -7.21 -2.63 20.71
CA ALA A 118 -7.13 -3.57 21.81
C ALA A 118 -6.30 -3.01 22.97
N ILE A 119 -5.13 -2.39 22.68
CA ILE A 119 -4.31 -1.74 23.69
C ILE A 119 -5.07 -0.62 24.37
N LEU A 120 -5.72 0.27 23.61
CA LEU A 120 -6.53 1.37 24.17
C LEU A 120 -7.67 0.88 25.06
N LYS A 121 -8.26 -0.28 24.75
CA LYS A 121 -9.38 -0.85 25.50
C LYS A 121 -8.94 -1.58 26.76
N TYR A 122 -7.89 -2.38 26.68
CA TYR A 122 -7.52 -3.33 27.73
C TYR A 122 -6.34 -2.88 28.59
N PHE A 123 -5.47 -1.99 28.07
CA PHE A 123 -4.26 -1.57 28.77
C PHE A 123 -4.57 -0.38 29.69
N LYS A 124 -4.77 -0.68 30.98
CA LYS A 124 -5.01 0.35 32.01
C LYS A 124 -3.68 0.80 32.57
N VAL A 125 -3.29 2.04 32.28
CA VAL A 125 -2.06 2.64 32.81
C VAL A 125 -2.37 3.53 34.02
N PRO A 126 -1.44 3.63 35.00
CA PRO A 126 -1.55 4.57 36.10
C PRO A 126 -1.63 6.01 35.61
N ASN A 127 -2.18 6.92 36.44
CA ASN A 127 -2.40 8.32 36.05
C ASN A 127 -1.14 9.04 35.59
N TRP A 128 0.01 8.74 36.18
CA TRP A 128 1.30 9.34 35.80
C TRP A 128 1.77 8.90 34.39
N ALA A 129 1.38 7.71 33.95
CA ALA A 129 1.80 7.16 32.65
C ALA A 129 0.81 7.44 31.52
N LYS A 130 -0.34 8.07 31.79
CA LYS A 130 -1.36 8.37 30.75
C LYS A 130 -0.81 9.21 29.61
N GLY A 131 0.09 10.15 29.88
CA GLY A 131 0.73 10.96 28.85
C GLY A 131 1.68 10.17 27.93
N LEU A 132 2.26 9.07 28.42
CA LEU A 132 3.14 8.20 27.65
C LEU A 132 2.37 7.23 26.76
N MET A 133 1.07 7.07 26.97
CA MET A 133 0.24 6.11 26.24
C MET A 133 0.31 6.30 24.73
N PRO A 134 0.00 7.50 24.16
CA PRO A 134 0.01 7.70 22.72
C PRO A 134 1.41 7.83 22.10
N THR A 135 2.40 8.28 22.88
CA THR A 135 3.73 8.61 22.36
C THR A 135 4.75 7.48 22.47
N LEU A 136 4.61 6.60 23.44
CA LEU A 136 5.56 5.52 23.70
C LEU A 136 4.88 4.15 23.76
N ILE A 137 3.89 3.98 24.65
CA ILE A 137 3.33 2.66 24.96
C ILE A 137 2.64 2.04 23.74
N ILE A 138 1.73 2.77 23.12
CA ILE A 138 1.01 2.27 21.93
C ILE A 138 1.95 2.00 20.76
N PRO A 139 2.80 2.96 20.33
CA PRO A 139 3.74 2.71 19.23
C PRO A 139 4.64 1.52 19.50
N PHE A 140 5.22 1.42 20.69
CA PHE A 140 6.13 0.33 21.03
C PHE A 140 5.41 -1.02 21.08
N VAL A 141 4.37 -1.16 21.91
CA VAL A 141 3.71 -2.45 22.14
C VAL A 141 3.01 -2.96 20.88
N ALA A 142 2.30 -2.08 20.15
CA ALA A 142 1.61 -2.47 18.93
C ALA A 142 2.59 -2.85 17.82
N SER A 143 3.69 -2.10 17.65
CA SER A 143 4.71 -2.43 16.65
C SER A 143 5.49 -3.69 17.01
N PHE A 144 5.81 -3.89 18.28
CA PHE A 144 6.52 -5.08 18.74
C PHE A 144 5.68 -6.34 18.49
N ILE A 145 4.45 -6.38 19.01
CA ILE A 145 3.57 -7.53 18.85
C ILE A 145 3.21 -7.72 17.36
N GLY A 146 2.77 -6.66 16.70
CA GLY A 146 2.35 -6.71 15.30
C GLY A 146 3.50 -7.04 14.36
N GLY A 147 4.70 -6.52 14.62
CA GLY A 147 5.91 -6.84 13.87
C GLY A 147 6.31 -8.32 14.01
N LEU A 148 6.29 -8.87 15.22
CA LEU A 148 6.55 -10.30 15.43
C LEU A 148 5.51 -11.19 14.73
N VAL A 149 4.23 -10.85 14.86
CA VAL A 149 3.17 -11.58 14.15
C VAL A 149 3.35 -11.49 12.64
N MET A 150 3.73 -10.30 12.14
CA MET A 150 3.99 -10.11 10.71
C MET A 150 5.15 -10.97 10.23
N VAL A 151 6.28 -10.99 10.94
CA VAL A 151 7.47 -11.76 10.54
C VAL A 151 7.25 -13.27 10.64
N TYR A 152 6.74 -13.75 11.77
CA TYR A 152 6.73 -15.19 12.06
C TYR A 152 5.44 -15.92 11.69
N VAL A 153 4.31 -15.20 11.58
CA VAL A 153 3.00 -15.83 11.35
C VAL A 153 2.44 -15.49 9.97
N ILE A 154 2.38 -14.20 9.63
CA ILE A 154 1.70 -13.73 8.42
C ILE A 154 2.67 -13.67 7.23
N GLY A 155 3.91 -13.26 7.45
CA GLY A 155 4.83 -12.89 6.38
C GLY A 155 5.15 -14.02 5.43
N ALA A 156 5.55 -15.18 5.93
CA ALA A 156 5.93 -16.32 5.08
C ALA A 156 4.79 -16.79 4.16
N PRO A 157 3.56 -17.06 4.64
CA PRO A 157 2.46 -17.44 3.76
C PRO A 157 2.05 -16.35 2.77
N VAL A 158 2.12 -15.07 3.19
CA VAL A 158 1.77 -13.95 2.30
C VAL A 158 2.87 -13.75 1.24
N ALA A 159 4.14 -13.79 1.60
CA ALA A 159 5.24 -13.70 0.64
C ALA A 159 5.18 -14.85 -0.38
N ALA A 160 4.88 -16.07 0.06
CA ALA A 160 4.69 -17.21 -0.85
C ALA A 160 3.50 -16.99 -1.78
N PHE A 161 2.37 -16.50 -1.29
CA PHE A 161 1.20 -16.17 -2.12
C PHE A 161 1.50 -15.06 -3.13
N THR A 162 2.17 -14.00 -2.70
CA THR A 162 2.60 -12.90 -3.57
C THR A 162 3.51 -13.42 -4.70
N SER A 163 4.51 -14.25 -4.37
CA SER A 163 5.40 -14.86 -5.37
C SER A 163 4.65 -15.76 -6.34
N LEU A 164 3.69 -16.58 -5.87
CA LEU A 164 2.84 -17.39 -6.74
C LEU A 164 2.01 -16.53 -7.70
N LEU A 165 1.43 -15.45 -7.19
CA LEU A 165 0.65 -14.51 -8.01
C LEU A 165 1.51 -13.85 -9.08
N THR A 166 2.69 -13.35 -8.70
CA THR A 166 3.65 -12.73 -9.63
C THR A 166 4.08 -13.71 -10.73
N ASN A 167 4.50 -14.92 -10.34
CA ASN A 167 4.90 -15.95 -11.31
C ASN A 167 3.76 -16.37 -12.26
N PHE A 168 2.53 -16.44 -11.74
CA PHE A 168 1.34 -16.72 -12.58
C PHE A 168 1.13 -15.60 -13.60
N LEU A 169 1.24 -14.34 -13.19
CA LEU A 169 1.02 -13.18 -14.06
C LEU A 169 2.14 -13.01 -15.09
N ASP A 170 3.39 -13.25 -14.70
CA ASP A 170 4.54 -13.24 -15.62
C ASP A 170 4.44 -14.35 -16.66
N GLY A 171 3.79 -15.47 -16.31
CA GLY A 171 3.49 -16.57 -17.24
C GLY A 171 2.35 -16.31 -18.23
N LEU A 172 1.57 -15.22 -18.05
CA LEU A 172 0.51 -14.86 -18.99
C LEU A 172 1.11 -14.28 -20.27
N GLY A 173 0.87 -14.95 -21.40
CA GLY A 173 1.24 -14.44 -22.72
C GLY A 173 0.42 -13.21 -23.14
N ASN A 174 0.84 -12.53 -24.21
CA ASN A 174 0.22 -11.28 -24.71
C ASN A 174 -1.30 -11.39 -24.96
N SER A 175 -1.80 -12.54 -25.41
CA SER A 175 -3.24 -12.76 -25.65
C SER A 175 -4.05 -12.77 -24.34
N SER A 176 -3.49 -13.34 -23.29
CA SER A 176 -4.10 -13.34 -21.95
C SER A 176 -4.08 -11.96 -21.31
N LEU A 177 -3.04 -11.16 -21.57
CA LEU A 177 -2.96 -9.77 -21.13
C LEU A 177 -4.02 -8.89 -21.77
N LEU A 178 -4.41 -9.15 -23.02
CA LEU A 178 -5.47 -8.44 -23.72
C LEU A 178 -6.85 -8.72 -23.08
N ILE A 179 -7.15 -9.99 -22.78
CA ILE A 179 -8.38 -10.39 -22.09
C ILE A 179 -8.40 -9.77 -20.68
N PHE A 180 -7.30 -9.84 -19.97
CA PHE A 180 -7.17 -9.29 -18.65
C PHE A 180 -7.34 -7.76 -18.62
N GLY A 181 -6.71 -7.06 -19.58
CA GLY A 181 -6.90 -5.62 -19.78
C GLY A 181 -8.34 -5.25 -20.11
N GLY A 182 -9.02 -6.06 -20.91
CA GLY A 182 -10.45 -5.90 -21.22
C GLY A 182 -11.33 -6.02 -19.98
N VAL A 183 -11.08 -7.01 -19.11
CA VAL A 183 -11.82 -7.20 -17.86
C VAL A 183 -11.57 -6.02 -16.89
N ILE A 184 -10.34 -5.58 -16.73
CA ILE A 184 -10.00 -4.39 -15.93
C ILE A 184 -10.72 -3.16 -16.46
N GLY A 185 -10.72 -2.98 -17.79
CA GLY A 185 -11.38 -1.86 -18.46
C GLY A 185 -12.89 -1.84 -18.22
N LEU A 186 -13.55 -2.98 -18.38
CA LEU A 186 -14.98 -3.13 -18.11
C LEU A 186 -15.31 -2.81 -16.65
N LEU A 187 -14.59 -3.43 -15.70
CA LEU A 187 -14.83 -3.20 -14.26
C LEU A 187 -14.57 -1.75 -13.85
N SER A 188 -13.55 -1.11 -14.43
CA SER A 188 -13.25 0.29 -14.18
C SER A 188 -14.32 1.23 -14.74
N GLY A 189 -14.91 0.89 -15.88
CA GLY A 189 -15.93 1.68 -16.55
C GLY A 189 -17.32 1.59 -15.93
N VAL A 190 -17.62 0.54 -15.14
CA VAL A 190 -18.96 0.31 -14.55
C VAL A 190 -19.38 1.41 -13.57
N ASP A 191 -18.46 1.92 -12.75
CA ASP A 191 -18.74 3.00 -11.81
C ASP A 191 -17.54 3.97 -11.69
N TYR A 192 -17.29 4.71 -12.74
CA TYR A 192 -16.14 5.60 -12.86
C TYR A 192 -15.96 6.50 -11.62
N GLY A 193 -14.86 6.27 -10.87
CA GLY A 193 -14.59 6.94 -9.58
C GLY A 193 -15.31 6.35 -8.36
N GLY A 194 -16.17 5.34 -8.54
CA GLY A 194 -16.90 4.68 -7.47
C GLY A 194 -16.16 3.52 -6.78
N PRO A 195 -16.87 2.75 -5.94
CA PRO A 195 -16.28 1.66 -5.16
C PRO A 195 -15.65 0.54 -5.99
N ILE A 196 -16.23 0.20 -7.17
CA ILE A 196 -15.73 -0.85 -8.04
C ILE A 196 -14.43 -0.40 -8.69
N ASN A 197 -14.42 0.80 -9.27
CA ASN A 197 -13.22 1.40 -9.86
C ASN A 197 -12.08 1.49 -8.83
N LYS A 198 -12.35 1.96 -7.60
CA LYS A 198 -11.34 2.01 -6.53
C LYS A 198 -10.80 0.63 -6.15
N THR A 199 -11.64 -0.40 -6.18
CA THR A 199 -11.21 -1.79 -5.91
C THR A 199 -10.30 -2.32 -7.02
N VAL A 200 -10.66 -2.06 -8.29
CA VAL A 200 -9.83 -2.40 -9.45
C VAL A 200 -8.51 -1.65 -9.41
N PHE A 201 -8.55 -0.36 -9.08
CA PHE A 201 -7.35 0.46 -8.94
C PHE A 201 -6.41 -0.07 -7.85
N ALA A 202 -6.95 -0.46 -6.70
CA ALA A 202 -6.18 -1.08 -5.62
C ALA A 202 -5.53 -2.39 -6.04
N PHE A 203 -6.29 -3.24 -6.73
CA PHE A 203 -5.79 -4.51 -7.26
C PHE A 203 -4.64 -4.29 -8.26
N VAL A 204 -4.83 -3.39 -9.20
CA VAL A 204 -3.82 -3.06 -10.22
C VAL A 204 -2.56 -2.43 -9.60
N LEU A 205 -2.72 -1.58 -8.56
CA LEU A 205 -1.58 -1.06 -7.79
C LEU A 205 -0.83 -2.16 -7.04
N THR A 206 -1.56 -3.15 -6.52
CA THR A 206 -0.94 -4.32 -5.90
C THR A 206 -0.03 -5.02 -6.90
N MET A 207 -0.53 -5.27 -8.11
CA MET A 207 0.24 -5.91 -9.17
C MET A 207 1.45 -5.09 -9.59
N GLN A 208 1.30 -3.78 -9.72
CA GLN A 208 2.42 -2.88 -10.02
C GLN A 208 3.48 -2.89 -8.93
N ALA A 209 3.08 -2.89 -7.65
CA ALA A 209 4.00 -2.97 -6.53
C ALA A 209 4.79 -4.29 -6.49
N GLU A 210 4.24 -5.34 -7.10
CA GLU A 210 4.89 -6.65 -7.27
C GLU A 210 5.66 -6.77 -8.61
N GLY A 211 5.82 -5.66 -9.35
CA GLY A 211 6.59 -5.60 -10.60
C GLY A 211 5.80 -5.91 -11.87
N VAL A 212 4.49 -6.22 -11.77
CA VAL A 212 3.64 -6.52 -12.92
C VAL A 212 2.99 -5.24 -13.45
N ASN A 213 3.53 -4.69 -14.54
CA ASN A 213 3.13 -3.36 -15.04
C ASN A 213 2.01 -3.39 -16.11
N GLY A 214 1.73 -4.53 -16.73
CA GLY A 214 0.69 -4.65 -17.77
C GLY A 214 -0.68 -4.13 -17.33
N PRO A 215 -1.20 -4.55 -16.18
CA PRO A 215 -2.51 -4.12 -15.67
C PRO A 215 -2.65 -2.63 -15.41
N ILE A 216 -1.61 -1.97 -14.89
CA ILE A 216 -1.66 -0.52 -14.65
C ILE A 216 -1.69 0.26 -15.96
N THR A 217 -0.98 -0.21 -16.98
CA THR A 217 -0.99 0.40 -18.30
C THR A 217 -2.39 0.29 -18.92
N ALA A 218 -3.04 -0.88 -18.82
CA ALA A 218 -4.41 -1.07 -19.29
C ALA A 218 -5.41 -0.16 -18.56
N LEU A 219 -5.30 -0.05 -17.24
CA LEU A 219 -6.16 0.82 -16.43
C LEU A 219 -5.97 2.30 -16.78
N GLN A 220 -4.73 2.73 -17.00
CA GLN A 220 -4.43 4.11 -17.41
C GLN A 220 -5.00 4.44 -18.78
N LEU A 221 -4.91 3.52 -19.75
CA LEU A 221 -5.51 3.68 -21.08
C LEU A 221 -7.03 3.84 -20.97
N VAL A 222 -7.70 3.00 -20.18
CA VAL A 222 -9.15 3.09 -19.95
C VAL A 222 -9.51 4.43 -19.30
N ASN A 223 -8.82 4.82 -18.24
CA ASN A 223 -9.09 6.08 -17.54
C ASN A 223 -8.82 7.33 -18.40
N THR A 224 -7.95 7.21 -19.40
CA THR A 224 -7.67 8.30 -20.35
C THR A 224 -8.68 8.33 -21.49
N ALA A 225 -9.18 7.17 -21.92
CA ALA A 225 -10.11 7.05 -23.04
C ALA A 225 -11.56 7.42 -22.65
N THR A 226 -12.00 7.09 -21.44
CA THR A 226 -13.37 7.34 -20.96
C THR A 226 -13.82 8.80 -20.92
N PRO A 227 -12.99 9.82 -20.68
CA PRO A 227 -13.41 11.23 -20.77
C PRO A 227 -13.58 11.73 -22.22
N ILE A 228 -13.15 10.95 -23.22
CA ILE A 228 -13.16 11.35 -24.64
C ILE A 228 -14.40 10.79 -25.37
N GLY A 229 -15.08 9.82 -24.79
CA GLY A 229 -16.33 9.21 -25.27
C GLY A 229 -17.52 9.60 -24.44
#